data_c9a304db9fff001f50a3785b5e24f66b
#
_entry.id   c9a304db9fff001f50a3785b5e24f66b
#
_cell.length_a   1.000
_cell.length_b   1.000
_cell.length_c   1.000
_cell.angle_alpha   90.00
_cell.angle_beta   90.00
_cell.angle_gamma   90.00
#
_symmetry.space_group_name_H-M   'P 1'
#
loop_
_entity.id
_entity.type
_entity.pdbx_description
1 polymer ?
#
loop_
_entity_poly.entity_id
_entity_poly.type
_entity_poly.pdbx_seq_one_letter_code
_entity_poly.pdbx_strand_id
1 'polypeptide(L)'
;MRLGSFLAEVNEIVAAGYDRVADRYVELESPGTPWPRMRRLQGLLERIPDGGDVLDVGCGNGVPALEAIAERHRATGIDLSSAQIEAAARSVPEARLFHADVSACDFGHGSFDAIVALYVLEHIPRENHRQLIARFFRWLRPGGYLLFTTEPSEDPGTVGEWLDEPMFFSQFDQATTRRIVEGVGFELLDQEVEAQLEGDQEIAYVWFLARKGS
;
A
#
# COMPACT_ATOMS: atom_id res chain seq x y z
N MET A 1 10.66 -0.01 -26.22
CA MET A 1 9.94 0.96 -25.36
C MET A 1 10.87 1.29 -24.21
N ARG A 2 11.07 2.58 -23.85
CA ARG A 2 11.96 2.91 -22.71
C ARG A 2 11.21 2.64 -21.41
N LEU A 3 11.85 2.03 -20.41
CA LEU A 3 11.25 1.68 -19.10
C LEU A 3 10.44 2.84 -18.48
N GLY A 4 10.95 4.09 -18.61
CA GLY A 4 10.27 5.26 -18.05
C GLY A 4 8.95 5.65 -18.76
N SER A 5 8.76 5.27 -20.03
CA SER A 5 7.50 5.53 -20.74
C SER A 5 6.42 4.52 -20.35
N PHE A 6 6.80 3.28 -20.04
CA PHE A 6 5.86 2.25 -19.60
C PHE A 6 5.33 2.53 -18.19
N LEU A 7 6.21 2.91 -17.25
CA LEU A 7 5.78 3.27 -15.90
C LEU A 7 4.82 4.48 -15.90
N ALA A 8 5.10 5.49 -16.74
CA ALA A 8 4.20 6.65 -16.86
C ALA A 8 2.82 6.25 -17.39
N GLU A 9 2.75 5.37 -18.40
CA GLU A 9 1.50 4.84 -18.94
C GLU A 9 0.72 4.03 -17.90
N VAL A 10 1.40 3.17 -17.12
CA VAL A 10 0.78 2.43 -16.02
C VAL A 10 0.22 3.38 -14.96
N ASN A 11 1.00 4.38 -14.54
CA ASN A 11 0.55 5.36 -13.57
C ASN A 11 -0.68 6.15 -14.04
N GLU A 12 -0.77 6.49 -15.33
CA GLU A 12 -1.95 7.13 -15.91
C GLU A 12 -3.19 6.22 -15.83
N ILE A 13 -3.05 4.93 -16.15
CA ILE A 13 -4.16 3.96 -16.06
C ILE A 13 -4.64 3.85 -14.61
N VAL A 14 -3.73 3.64 -13.67
CA VAL A 14 -4.05 3.45 -12.24
C VAL A 14 -4.69 4.71 -11.64
N ALA A 15 -4.07 5.89 -11.84
CA ALA A 15 -4.62 7.15 -11.33
C ALA A 15 -6.01 7.42 -11.88
N ALA A 16 -6.20 7.30 -13.19
CA ALA A 16 -7.48 7.52 -13.83
C ALA A 16 -8.53 6.48 -13.42
N GLY A 17 -8.13 5.23 -13.17
CA GLY A 17 -9.00 4.18 -12.63
C GLY A 17 -9.52 4.58 -11.26
N TYR A 18 -8.62 4.86 -10.31
CA TYR A 18 -8.99 5.26 -8.95
C TYR A 18 -9.75 6.58 -8.87
N ASP A 19 -9.45 7.56 -9.72
CA ASP A 19 -10.24 8.80 -9.82
C ASP A 19 -11.71 8.52 -10.20
N ARG A 20 -11.95 7.53 -11.07
CA ARG A 20 -13.30 7.18 -11.54
C ARG A 20 -14.07 6.28 -10.59
N VAL A 21 -13.38 5.42 -9.84
CA VAL A 21 -14.03 4.48 -8.91
C VAL A 21 -14.14 5.00 -7.48
N ALA A 22 -13.65 6.20 -7.18
CA ALA A 22 -13.52 6.72 -5.82
C ALA A 22 -14.79 6.53 -4.96
N ASP A 23 -15.97 6.90 -5.49
CA ASP A 23 -17.23 6.77 -4.76
C ASP A 23 -17.66 5.29 -4.59
N ARG A 24 -17.48 4.47 -5.63
CA ARG A 24 -17.81 3.02 -5.59
C ARG A 24 -16.88 2.25 -4.66
N TYR A 25 -15.61 2.65 -4.59
CA TYR A 25 -14.65 2.04 -3.68
C TYR A 25 -15.05 2.24 -2.20
N VAL A 26 -15.56 3.41 -1.86
CA VAL A 26 -16.12 3.69 -0.50
C VAL A 26 -17.27 2.74 -0.16
N GLU A 27 -18.12 2.39 -1.14
CA GLU A 27 -19.25 1.47 -0.93
C GLU A 27 -18.77 0.04 -0.66
N LEU A 28 -17.67 -0.41 -1.29
CA LEU A 28 -17.06 -1.72 -1.02
C LEU A 28 -16.52 -1.80 0.41
N GLU A 29 -16.01 -0.71 0.94
CA GLU A 29 -15.44 -0.60 2.28
C GLU A 29 -16.50 -0.34 3.37
N SER A 30 -17.77 -0.63 3.09
CA SER A 30 -18.89 -0.35 4.00
C SER A 30 -18.66 -0.89 5.42
N PRO A 31 -19.13 -0.14 6.46
CA PRO A 31 -19.01 -0.57 7.85
C PRO A 31 -19.63 -1.96 8.07
N GLY A 32 -18.85 -2.87 8.63
CA GLY A 32 -19.28 -4.25 8.91
C GLY A 32 -18.69 -5.30 7.96
N THR A 33 -17.98 -4.92 6.92
CA THR A 33 -17.20 -5.87 6.12
C THR A 33 -15.99 -6.33 6.94
N PRO A 34 -15.83 -7.63 7.24
CA PRO A 34 -14.75 -8.12 8.09
C PRO A 34 -13.44 -8.26 7.30
N TRP A 35 -12.94 -7.15 6.76
CA TRP A 35 -11.67 -7.17 6.06
C TRP A 35 -10.50 -7.32 7.04
N PRO A 36 -9.47 -8.12 6.70
CA PRO A 36 -8.30 -8.34 7.54
C PRO A 36 -7.53 -7.04 7.84
N ARG A 37 -7.67 -6.03 6.98
CA ARG A 37 -6.93 -4.76 7.00
C ARG A 37 -6.85 -4.13 8.38
N MET A 38 -7.99 -3.86 9.02
CA MET A 38 -7.98 -3.14 10.29
C MET A 38 -7.36 -3.94 11.43
N ARG A 39 -7.61 -5.25 11.48
CA ARG A 39 -6.97 -6.14 12.47
C ARG A 39 -5.45 -6.19 12.29
N ARG A 40 -4.99 -6.29 11.05
CA ARG A 40 -3.56 -6.32 10.71
C ARG A 40 -2.88 -4.98 10.98
N LEU A 41 -3.54 -3.88 10.61
CA LEU A 41 -3.05 -2.53 10.88
C LEU A 41 -2.93 -2.27 12.38
N GLN A 42 -3.96 -2.56 13.17
CA GLN A 42 -3.93 -2.40 14.62
C GLN A 42 -2.79 -3.20 15.26
N GLY A 43 -2.62 -4.49 14.85
CA GLY A 43 -1.51 -5.31 15.31
C GLY A 43 -0.13 -4.75 14.96
N LEU A 44 0.01 -3.98 13.86
CA LEU A 44 1.22 -3.22 13.54
C LEU A 44 1.39 -2.01 14.46
N LEU A 45 0.33 -1.18 14.60
CA LEU A 45 0.38 0.06 15.36
C LEU A 45 0.71 -0.16 16.85
N GLU A 46 0.30 -1.30 17.42
CA GLU A 46 0.67 -1.70 18.78
C GLU A 46 2.18 -2.01 18.96
N ARG A 47 2.94 -2.21 17.88
CA ARG A 47 4.37 -2.53 17.90
C ARG A 47 5.26 -1.30 17.87
N ILE A 48 4.72 -0.13 17.55
CA ILE A 48 5.46 1.13 17.44
C ILE A 48 5.12 2.06 18.60
N PRO A 49 6.03 2.97 19.00
CA PRO A 49 5.76 3.89 20.09
C PRO A 49 4.62 4.86 19.75
N ASP A 50 3.84 5.26 20.76
CA ASP A 50 2.82 6.30 20.62
C ASP A 50 3.44 7.59 20.05
N GLY A 51 2.73 8.22 19.12
CA GLY A 51 3.24 9.39 18.40
C GLY A 51 4.35 9.05 17.39
N GLY A 52 4.55 7.79 17.05
CA GLY A 52 5.47 7.37 15.99
C GLY A 52 5.09 7.93 14.61
N ASP A 53 6.03 7.97 13.67
CA ASP A 53 5.80 8.43 12.31
C ASP A 53 5.39 7.23 11.43
N VAL A 54 4.23 7.29 10.79
CA VAL A 54 3.70 6.22 9.94
C VAL A 54 3.39 6.75 8.55
N LEU A 55 3.90 6.06 7.53
CA LEU A 55 3.58 6.31 6.12
C LEU A 55 2.55 5.30 5.65
N ASP A 56 1.43 5.80 5.13
CA ASP A 56 0.41 5.03 4.42
C ASP A 56 0.56 5.27 2.92
N VAL A 57 0.99 4.24 2.19
CA VAL A 57 1.21 4.26 0.75
C VAL A 57 -0.05 3.76 0.06
N GLY A 58 -0.57 4.54 -0.90
CA GLY A 58 -1.89 4.30 -1.47
C GLY A 58 -2.98 4.55 -0.43
N CYS A 59 -2.91 5.70 0.27
CA CYS A 59 -3.80 5.99 1.40
C CYS A 59 -5.27 6.18 1.01
N GLY A 60 -5.58 6.24 -0.29
CA GLY A 60 -6.92 6.46 -0.78
C GLY A 60 -7.57 7.71 -0.18
N ASN A 61 -8.86 7.62 0.14
CA ASN A 61 -9.63 8.68 0.80
C ASN A 61 -9.30 8.86 2.29
N GLY A 62 -8.33 8.14 2.81
CA GLY A 62 -7.87 8.18 4.20
C GLY A 62 -8.64 7.27 5.17
N VAL A 63 -9.80 6.74 4.77
CA VAL A 63 -10.65 5.91 5.64
C VAL A 63 -10.64 4.46 5.17
N PRO A 64 -10.49 3.48 6.08
CA PRO A 64 -10.30 3.63 7.52
C PRO A 64 -8.84 3.65 7.99
N ALA A 65 -7.85 3.41 7.10
CA ALA A 65 -6.48 3.12 7.52
C ALA A 65 -5.73 4.35 8.02
N LEU A 66 -5.66 5.42 7.22
CA LEU A 66 -4.95 6.65 7.58
C LEU A 66 -5.60 7.33 8.80
N GLU A 67 -6.95 7.29 8.90
CA GLU A 67 -7.70 7.78 10.06
C GLU A 67 -7.26 7.05 11.34
N ALA A 68 -7.26 5.72 11.34
CA ALA A 68 -6.81 4.92 12.48
C ALA A 68 -5.34 5.16 12.85
N ILE A 69 -4.47 5.40 11.86
CA ILE A 69 -3.09 5.81 12.11
C ILE A 69 -3.06 7.16 12.82
N ALA A 70 -3.83 8.14 12.35
CA ALA A 70 -3.84 9.51 12.86
C ALA A 70 -4.35 9.63 14.30
N GLU A 71 -5.17 8.68 14.79
CA GLU A 71 -5.65 8.66 16.18
C GLU A 71 -4.52 8.68 17.21
N ARG A 72 -3.39 8.03 16.94
CA ARG A 72 -2.30 7.86 17.92
C ARG A 72 -0.91 8.18 17.38
N HIS A 73 -0.75 8.35 16.07
CA HIS A 73 0.54 8.49 15.39
C HIS A 73 0.55 9.71 14.45
N ARG A 74 1.73 10.15 14.05
CA ARG A 74 1.87 11.16 12.99
C ARG A 74 1.68 10.50 11.64
N ALA A 75 0.49 10.67 11.07
CA ALA A 75 0.11 10.07 9.81
C ALA A 75 0.66 10.87 8.62
N THR A 76 1.27 10.16 7.70
CA THR A 76 1.63 10.67 6.37
C THR A 76 0.97 9.76 5.34
N GLY A 77 0.15 10.32 4.44
CA GLY A 77 -0.49 9.60 3.34
C GLY A 77 0.11 10.00 1.99
N ILE A 78 0.25 9.06 1.09
CA ILE A 78 0.61 9.29 -0.31
C ILE A 78 -0.30 8.49 -1.22
N ASP A 79 -0.82 9.14 -2.26
CA ASP A 79 -1.63 8.47 -3.28
C ASP A 79 -1.36 9.07 -4.67
N LEU A 80 -1.56 8.26 -5.71
CA LEU A 80 -1.39 8.66 -7.10
C LEU A 80 -2.63 9.39 -7.66
N SER A 81 -3.81 9.15 -7.06
CA SER A 81 -5.09 9.76 -7.44
C SER A 81 -5.27 11.11 -6.73
N SER A 82 -5.52 12.16 -7.51
CA SER A 82 -5.81 13.48 -6.96
C SER A 82 -7.15 13.52 -6.23
N ALA A 83 -8.15 12.80 -6.74
CA ALA A 83 -9.47 12.71 -6.11
C ALA A 83 -9.42 12.05 -4.72
N GLN A 84 -8.61 10.99 -4.60
CA GLN A 84 -8.38 10.31 -3.32
C GLN A 84 -7.69 11.24 -2.30
N ILE A 85 -6.63 11.95 -2.70
CA ILE A 85 -5.93 12.91 -1.82
C ILE A 85 -6.85 14.05 -1.38
N GLU A 86 -7.71 14.57 -2.28
CA GLU A 86 -8.69 15.59 -1.90
C GLU A 86 -9.73 15.06 -0.90
N ALA A 87 -10.14 13.79 -1.05
CA ALA A 87 -11.03 13.14 -0.09
C ALA A 87 -10.32 12.89 1.25
N ALA A 88 -9.07 12.39 1.24
CA ALA A 88 -8.27 12.19 2.44
C ALA A 88 -8.04 13.49 3.23
N ALA A 89 -7.84 14.62 2.55
CA ALA A 89 -7.70 15.92 3.20
C ALA A 89 -8.97 16.39 3.95
N ARG A 90 -10.13 15.89 3.52
CA ARG A 90 -11.40 16.14 4.22
C ARG A 90 -11.62 15.18 5.39
N SER A 91 -11.24 13.90 5.20
CA SER A 91 -11.46 12.84 6.18
C SER A 91 -10.46 12.89 7.33
N VAL A 92 -9.19 13.19 7.04
CA VAL A 92 -8.06 13.15 7.99
C VAL A 92 -7.24 14.44 7.87
N PRO A 93 -7.79 15.60 8.28
CA PRO A 93 -7.16 16.91 8.05
C PRO A 93 -5.83 17.11 8.78
N GLU A 94 -5.54 16.32 9.81
CA GLU A 94 -4.28 16.34 10.56
C GLU A 94 -3.15 15.55 9.87
N ALA A 95 -3.46 14.70 8.88
CA ALA A 95 -2.46 13.93 8.16
C ALA A 95 -1.65 14.80 7.19
N ARG A 96 -0.38 14.48 7.04
CA ARG A 96 0.45 15.06 5.98
C ARG A 96 0.23 14.30 4.68
N LEU A 97 -0.32 14.94 3.66
CA LEU A 97 -0.70 14.29 2.41
C LEU A 97 0.18 14.67 1.23
N PHE A 98 0.42 13.70 0.35
CA PHE A 98 1.18 13.87 -0.90
C PHE A 98 0.41 13.26 -2.07
N HIS A 99 0.08 14.08 -3.05
CA HIS A 99 -0.36 13.60 -4.36
C HIS A 99 0.89 13.33 -5.22
N ALA A 100 1.34 12.07 -5.29
CA ALA A 100 2.56 11.72 -6.00
C ALA A 100 2.68 10.20 -6.25
N ASP A 101 3.50 9.83 -7.24
CA ASP A 101 3.99 8.47 -7.42
C ASP A 101 5.04 8.14 -6.34
N VAL A 102 4.74 7.16 -5.49
CA VAL A 102 5.65 6.69 -4.44
C VAL A 102 6.98 6.21 -5.00
N SER A 103 7.00 5.67 -6.22
CA SER A 103 8.21 5.22 -6.91
C SER A 103 9.16 6.38 -7.24
N ALA A 104 8.66 7.62 -7.32
CA ALA A 104 9.43 8.82 -7.59
C ALA A 104 9.80 9.62 -6.33
N CYS A 105 9.21 9.29 -5.16
CA CYS A 105 9.43 10.01 -3.91
C CYS A 105 10.73 9.62 -3.21
N ASP A 106 11.23 10.53 -2.37
CA ASP A 106 12.29 10.25 -1.41
C ASP A 106 12.00 10.94 -0.08
N PHE A 107 11.64 10.17 0.93
CA PHE A 107 11.34 10.66 2.27
C PHE A 107 12.57 10.76 3.19
N GLY A 108 13.75 10.42 2.69
CA GLY A 108 14.98 10.41 3.50
C GLY A 108 15.12 9.14 4.36
N HIS A 109 16.31 8.98 4.93
CA HIS A 109 16.65 7.81 5.75
C HIS A 109 16.03 7.90 7.14
N GLY A 110 15.40 6.81 7.61
CA GLY A 110 14.90 6.70 8.98
C GLY A 110 13.82 7.72 9.32
N SER A 111 12.96 8.04 8.37
CA SER A 111 11.85 8.98 8.55
C SER A 111 10.65 8.37 9.30
N PHE A 112 10.44 7.04 9.18
CA PHE A 112 9.23 6.39 9.67
C PHE A 112 9.53 5.25 10.64
N ASP A 113 8.64 5.05 11.60
CA ASP A 113 8.60 3.90 12.50
C ASP A 113 7.85 2.73 11.86
N ALA A 114 6.87 3.02 11.01
CA ALA A 114 6.18 2.02 10.20
C ALA A 114 5.81 2.56 8.81
N ILE A 115 5.74 1.64 7.86
CA ILE A 115 5.20 1.87 6.51
C ILE A 115 4.11 0.83 6.25
N VAL A 116 2.98 1.29 5.75
CA VAL A 116 1.84 0.48 5.33
C VAL A 116 1.65 0.66 3.83
N ALA A 117 1.44 -0.43 3.09
CA ALA A 117 1.19 -0.40 1.64
C ALA A 117 0.21 -1.53 1.29
N LEU A 118 -1.09 -1.28 1.54
CA LEU A 118 -2.15 -2.27 1.39
C LEU A 118 -2.87 -2.07 0.05
N TYR A 119 -2.95 -3.14 -0.74
CA TYR A 119 -3.60 -3.14 -2.05
C TYR A 119 -2.96 -2.14 -3.03
N VAL A 120 -1.61 -2.05 -3.02
CA VAL A 120 -0.85 -1.06 -3.81
C VAL A 120 0.18 -1.71 -4.72
N LEU A 121 0.93 -2.70 -4.22
CA LEU A 121 2.06 -3.26 -4.97
C LEU A 121 1.60 -3.91 -6.29
N GLU A 122 0.41 -4.50 -6.31
CA GLU A 122 -0.21 -5.09 -7.49
C GLU A 122 -0.49 -4.10 -8.63
N HIS A 123 -0.53 -2.79 -8.34
CA HIS A 123 -0.70 -1.72 -9.34
C HIS A 123 0.62 -1.12 -9.82
N ILE A 124 1.74 -1.64 -9.35
CA ILE A 124 3.10 -1.20 -9.72
C ILE A 124 3.76 -2.30 -10.55
N PRO A 125 4.41 -2.00 -11.69
CA PRO A 125 5.13 -3.03 -12.44
C PRO A 125 6.08 -3.82 -11.53
N ARG A 126 5.95 -5.13 -11.53
CA ARG A 126 6.68 -6.03 -10.60
C ARG A 126 8.19 -5.88 -10.66
N GLU A 127 8.74 -5.46 -11.80
CA GLU A 127 10.15 -5.15 -11.96
C GLU A 127 10.62 -4.03 -11.02
N ASN A 128 9.70 -3.18 -10.57
CA ASN A 128 9.97 -2.06 -9.66
C ASN A 128 9.80 -2.45 -8.18
N HIS A 129 9.16 -3.60 -7.87
CA HIS A 129 8.87 -4.00 -6.48
C HIS A 129 10.13 -4.06 -5.62
N ARG A 130 11.22 -4.69 -6.12
CA ARG A 130 12.49 -4.75 -5.37
C ARG A 130 13.03 -3.36 -5.03
N GLN A 131 12.95 -2.42 -5.98
CA GLN A 131 13.46 -1.07 -5.78
C GLN A 131 12.59 -0.31 -4.77
N LEU A 132 11.27 -0.45 -4.86
CA LEU A 132 10.33 0.19 -3.93
C LEU A 132 10.49 -0.35 -2.51
N ILE A 133 10.56 -1.68 -2.33
CA ILE A 133 10.79 -2.33 -1.03
C ILE A 133 12.14 -1.88 -0.44
N ALA A 134 13.18 -1.71 -1.28
CA ALA A 134 14.47 -1.16 -0.83
C ALA A 134 14.37 0.31 -0.40
N ARG A 135 13.51 1.11 -1.01
CA ARG A 135 13.21 2.48 -0.54
C ARG A 135 12.49 2.45 0.79
N PHE A 136 11.48 1.60 0.97
CA PHE A 136 10.80 1.41 2.26
C PHE A 136 11.79 1.05 3.36
N PHE A 137 12.70 0.10 3.08
CA PHE A 137 13.77 -0.26 4.02
C PHE A 137 14.63 0.96 4.41
N ARG A 138 14.98 1.80 3.45
CA ARG A 138 15.79 3.00 3.69
C ARG A 138 15.04 4.03 4.53
N TRP A 139 13.74 4.26 4.24
CA TRP A 139 12.91 5.25 4.93
C TRP A 139 12.54 4.84 6.36
N LEU A 140 12.52 3.54 6.63
CA LEU A 140 12.28 3.04 7.98
C LEU A 140 13.47 3.29 8.91
N ARG A 141 13.16 3.62 10.16
CA ARG A 141 14.13 3.61 11.27
C ARG A 141 14.60 2.19 11.54
N PRO A 142 15.82 2.01 12.15
CA PRO A 142 16.18 0.72 12.71
C PRO A 142 15.09 0.24 13.67
N GLY A 143 14.70 -1.03 13.56
CA GLY A 143 13.58 -1.62 14.31
C GLY A 143 12.19 -1.33 13.77
N GLY A 144 12.05 -0.50 12.72
CA GLY A 144 10.77 -0.14 12.10
C GLY A 144 10.14 -1.27 11.30
N TYR A 145 8.85 -1.15 11.00
CA TYR A 145 8.02 -2.22 10.43
C TYR A 145 7.47 -1.85 9.05
N LEU A 146 7.34 -2.86 8.20
CA LEU A 146 6.64 -2.79 6.91
C LEU A 146 5.48 -3.79 6.93
N LEU A 147 4.26 -3.30 6.68
CA LEU A 147 3.07 -4.12 6.43
C LEU A 147 2.60 -3.85 4.99
N PHE A 148 2.48 -4.89 4.18
CA PHE A 148 2.01 -4.73 2.81
C PHE A 148 1.29 -5.98 2.31
N THR A 149 0.56 -5.83 1.21
CA THR A 149 -0.14 -6.92 0.52
C THR A 149 0.34 -7.07 -0.92
N THR A 150 0.13 -8.28 -1.45
CA THR A 150 0.15 -8.61 -2.88
C THR A 150 -0.92 -9.66 -3.13
N GLU A 151 -1.29 -9.89 -4.38
CA GLU A 151 -2.09 -11.08 -4.71
C GLU A 151 -1.23 -12.36 -4.68
N PRO A 152 -1.84 -13.54 -4.44
CA PRO A 152 -1.11 -14.79 -4.28
C PRO A 152 -0.58 -15.36 -5.59
N SER A 153 -1.21 -15.04 -6.72
CA SER A 153 -0.84 -15.52 -8.06
C SER A 153 0.16 -14.60 -8.74
N GLU A 154 1.02 -15.16 -9.58
CA GLU A 154 1.92 -14.37 -10.41
C GLU A 154 1.18 -13.68 -11.55
N ASP A 155 1.43 -12.38 -11.76
CA ASP A 155 1.00 -11.62 -12.92
C ASP A 155 2.19 -10.84 -13.51
N PRO A 156 2.56 -11.08 -14.77
CA PRO A 156 3.70 -10.39 -15.40
C PRO A 156 3.41 -8.93 -15.79
N GLY A 157 2.17 -8.49 -15.69
CA GLY A 157 1.69 -7.15 -16.05
C GLY A 157 0.55 -7.23 -17.05
N THR A 158 -0.68 -7.09 -16.57
CA THR A 158 -1.90 -7.07 -17.37
C THR A 158 -2.73 -5.84 -17.08
N VAL A 159 -3.49 -5.38 -18.07
CA VAL A 159 -4.57 -4.42 -17.87
C VAL A 159 -5.85 -5.21 -17.86
N GLY A 160 -6.45 -5.32 -16.69
CA GLY A 160 -7.74 -5.95 -16.46
C GLY A 160 -8.84 -4.92 -16.28
N GLU A 161 -9.97 -5.37 -15.73
CA GLU A 161 -11.10 -4.54 -15.37
C GLU A 161 -11.36 -4.70 -13.86
N TRP A 162 -11.50 -3.58 -13.16
CA TRP A 162 -11.86 -3.54 -11.76
C TRP A 162 -12.89 -2.45 -11.51
N LEU A 163 -14.03 -2.80 -10.93
CA LEU A 163 -15.17 -1.90 -10.77
C LEU A 163 -15.57 -1.21 -12.10
N ASP A 164 -15.65 -1.98 -13.19
CA ASP A 164 -15.97 -1.53 -14.56
C ASP A 164 -14.97 -0.50 -15.14
N GLU A 165 -13.76 -0.37 -14.58
CA GLU A 165 -12.73 0.53 -15.08
C GLU A 165 -11.44 -0.23 -15.39
N PRO A 166 -10.68 0.18 -16.42
CA PRO A 166 -9.36 -0.40 -16.69
C PRO A 166 -8.43 -0.20 -15.50
N MET A 167 -7.76 -1.29 -15.09
CA MET A 167 -6.79 -1.26 -14.01
C MET A 167 -5.59 -2.12 -14.36
N PHE A 168 -4.40 -1.66 -14.05
CA PHE A 168 -3.17 -2.41 -14.24
C PHE A 168 -2.88 -3.29 -13.03
N PHE A 169 -2.50 -4.54 -13.28
CA PHE A 169 -2.08 -5.52 -12.26
C PHE A 169 -0.74 -6.12 -12.63
N SER A 170 0.13 -6.28 -11.64
CA SER A 170 1.43 -6.94 -11.82
C SER A 170 2.02 -7.33 -10.46
N GLN A 171 2.34 -8.61 -10.28
CA GLN A 171 2.97 -9.12 -9.06
C GLN A 171 3.79 -10.37 -9.31
N PHE A 172 4.71 -10.64 -8.41
CA PHE A 172 5.39 -11.93 -8.30
C PHE A 172 4.59 -12.87 -7.40
N ASP A 173 4.84 -14.18 -7.57
CA ASP A 173 4.38 -15.18 -6.59
C ASP A 173 4.92 -14.88 -5.19
N GLN A 174 4.24 -15.44 -4.15
CA GLN A 174 4.58 -15.20 -2.75
C GLN A 174 6.01 -15.60 -2.38
N ALA A 175 6.56 -16.67 -2.98
CA ALA A 175 7.92 -17.13 -2.67
C ALA A 175 8.96 -16.17 -3.25
N THR A 176 8.72 -15.61 -4.42
CA THR A 176 9.57 -14.60 -5.05
C THR A 176 9.49 -13.27 -4.28
N THR A 177 8.28 -12.82 -3.90
CA THR A 177 8.09 -11.62 -3.06
C THR A 177 8.83 -11.76 -1.73
N ARG A 178 8.70 -12.90 -1.05
CA ARG A 178 9.47 -13.21 0.16
C ARG A 178 10.98 -13.06 -0.04
N ARG A 179 11.52 -13.67 -1.10
CA ARG A 179 12.95 -13.56 -1.42
C ARG A 179 13.39 -12.12 -1.68
N ILE A 180 12.54 -11.30 -2.27
CA ILE A 180 12.81 -9.86 -2.47
C ILE A 180 12.90 -9.15 -1.12
N VAL A 181 11.93 -9.36 -0.23
CA VAL A 181 11.87 -8.75 1.11
C VAL A 181 13.11 -9.10 1.94
N GLU A 182 13.39 -10.40 2.06
CA GLU A 182 14.57 -10.90 2.78
C GLU A 182 15.90 -10.45 2.12
N GLY A 183 15.96 -10.44 0.79
CA GLY A 183 17.13 -10.02 0.01
C GLY A 183 17.40 -8.50 0.03
N VAL A 184 16.44 -7.68 0.45
CA VAL A 184 16.61 -6.25 0.76
C VAL A 184 17.18 -6.04 2.16
N GLY A 185 16.98 -7.00 3.08
CA GLY A 185 17.50 -6.96 4.44
C GLY A 185 16.43 -6.94 5.54
N PHE A 186 15.17 -7.09 5.18
CA PHE A 186 14.10 -7.25 6.16
C PHE A 186 14.14 -8.64 6.83
N GLU A 187 13.79 -8.67 8.10
CA GLU A 187 13.34 -9.87 8.80
C GLU A 187 11.84 -10.05 8.52
N LEU A 188 11.45 -11.15 7.89
CA LEU A 188 10.04 -11.46 7.68
C LEU A 188 9.46 -12.07 8.96
N LEU A 189 8.49 -11.37 9.56
CA LEU A 189 7.85 -11.79 10.82
C LEU A 189 6.60 -12.63 10.59
N ASP A 190 5.84 -12.31 9.52
CA ASP A 190 4.60 -13.00 9.17
C ASP A 190 4.36 -12.97 7.67
N GLN A 191 3.80 -14.06 7.15
CA GLN A 191 3.32 -14.19 5.78
C GLN A 191 2.10 -15.10 5.77
N GLU A 192 0.94 -14.56 5.46
CA GLU A 192 -0.32 -15.30 5.48
C GLU A 192 -1.20 -14.93 4.29
N VAL A 193 -1.94 -15.91 3.77
CA VAL A 193 -2.95 -15.70 2.73
C VAL A 193 -4.31 -15.60 3.41
N GLU A 194 -5.00 -14.48 3.21
CA GLU A 194 -6.36 -14.29 3.69
C GLU A 194 -7.25 -13.83 2.55
N ALA A 195 -8.44 -14.43 2.47
CA ALA A 195 -9.48 -14.01 1.55
C ALA A 195 -10.40 -12.98 2.20
N GLN A 196 -10.92 -12.08 1.38
CA GLN A 196 -11.92 -11.09 1.74
C GLN A 196 -12.97 -10.99 0.63
N LEU A 197 -14.16 -10.50 0.97
CA LEU A 197 -15.17 -10.21 -0.02
C LEU A 197 -15.00 -8.78 -0.55
N GLU A 198 -14.91 -8.65 -1.87
CA GLU A 198 -14.98 -7.38 -2.59
C GLU A 198 -16.24 -7.41 -3.48
N GLY A 199 -17.29 -6.76 -3.01
CA GLY A 199 -18.61 -6.98 -3.59
C GLY A 199 -19.05 -8.43 -3.42
N ASP A 200 -19.38 -9.11 -4.55
CA ASP A 200 -19.78 -10.52 -4.58
C ASP A 200 -18.60 -11.49 -4.86
N GLN A 201 -17.37 -10.99 -4.96
CA GLN A 201 -16.20 -11.78 -5.30
C GLN A 201 -15.34 -12.03 -4.06
N GLU A 202 -14.84 -13.26 -3.90
CA GLU A 202 -13.82 -13.59 -2.90
C GLU A 202 -12.44 -13.39 -3.50
N ILE A 203 -11.71 -12.40 -3.00
CA ILE A 203 -10.34 -12.08 -3.41
C ILE A 203 -9.38 -12.45 -2.29
N ALA A 204 -8.30 -13.13 -2.64
CA ALA A 204 -7.27 -13.52 -1.68
C ALA A 204 -6.05 -12.59 -1.80
N TYR A 205 -5.52 -12.16 -0.66
CA TYR A 205 -4.28 -11.40 -0.56
C TYR A 205 -3.26 -12.11 0.30
N VAL A 206 -1.99 -11.96 -0.08
CA VAL A 206 -0.86 -12.35 0.75
C VAL A 206 -0.46 -11.16 1.60
N TRP A 207 -0.54 -11.31 2.90
CA TRP A 207 -0.12 -10.32 3.89
C TRP A 207 1.32 -10.55 4.29
N PHE A 208 2.12 -9.52 4.27
CA PHE A 208 3.52 -9.55 4.70
C PHE A 208 3.73 -8.55 5.83
N LEU A 209 4.21 -9.03 6.98
CA LEU A 209 4.73 -8.19 8.05
C LEU A 209 6.23 -8.42 8.16
N ALA A 210 7.01 -7.37 7.96
CA ALA A 210 8.46 -7.43 7.99
C ALA A 210 9.03 -6.35 8.91
N ARG A 211 10.25 -6.56 9.41
CA ARG A 211 10.95 -5.64 10.31
C ARG A 211 12.34 -5.32 9.79
N LYS A 212 12.72 -4.07 9.87
CA LYS A 212 14.12 -3.65 9.69
C LYS A 212 14.91 -3.95 10.95
N GLY A 213 16.04 -4.63 10.83
CA GLY A 213 16.94 -4.89 11.97
C GLY A 213 17.35 -3.60 12.70
N SER A 214 17.77 -3.76 13.95
CA SER A 214 18.23 -2.66 14.83
C SER A 214 19.60 -2.14 14.42
#